data_40908d7bbc668d5b30684bfd44defac6
#
_entry.id   40908d7bbc668d5b30684bfd44defac6
#
_cell.length_a   1.000
_cell.length_b   1.000
_cell.length_c   1.000
_cell.angle_alpha   90.00
_cell.angle_beta   90.00
_cell.angle_gamma   90.00
#
_symmetry.space_group_name_H-M   'P 1'
#
loop_
_entity.id
_entity.type
_entity.pdbx_description
1 polymer ?
#
loop_
_entity_poly.entity_id
_entity_poly.type
_entity_poly.pdbx_seq_one_letter_code
_entity_poly.pdbx_strand_id
1 'polypeptide(L)'
;MGIPVMIIGKSGAGKSTSLRNFGEDELYLIKVLGKPLPFRKTFKSTFETDDYQAVAKALKKTPKEAIVIDDAGYLITNHFMNNHASAGKGNGVFTLYNEIGDRFWRLVEYVINDLPSEKIVYFMMHEDKNDAGDIKPKTIGKLLDEKVCLEGMFTIVLRCMTDNDKHVFRTKTTGADVTKAPIDMFEDEEMDNDLKLVDTAIREYYGMIKKQEEETNGET
;
A
#
# COMPACT_ATOMS: atom_id res chain seq x y z
N MET A 1 -7.49 2.66 15.87
CA MET A 1 -7.74 2.95 14.45
C MET A 1 -6.42 2.75 13.71
N GLY A 2 -6.29 1.66 12.96
CA GLY A 2 -5.07 1.37 12.18
C GLY A 2 -4.88 2.39 11.05
N ILE A 3 -3.67 2.53 10.55
CA ILE A 3 -3.33 3.50 9.50
C ILE A 3 -3.13 2.76 8.18
N PRO A 4 -4.06 2.86 7.22
CA PRO A 4 -3.82 2.39 5.87
C PRO A 4 -2.96 3.39 5.10
N VAL A 5 -1.91 2.89 4.46
CA VAL A 5 -1.02 3.65 3.58
C VAL A 5 -1.06 3.02 2.20
N MET A 6 -1.29 3.81 1.16
CA MET A 6 -1.25 3.32 -0.22
C MET A 6 0.09 3.68 -0.86
N ILE A 7 0.70 2.71 -1.54
CA ILE A 7 1.90 2.92 -2.35
C ILE A 7 1.57 2.50 -3.78
N ILE A 8 1.52 3.46 -4.68
CA ILE A 8 1.29 3.22 -6.11
C ILE A 8 2.59 3.32 -6.90
N GLY A 9 2.66 2.67 -8.05
CA GLY A 9 3.81 2.79 -8.95
C GLY A 9 3.79 1.73 -10.04
N LYS A 10 4.51 2.01 -11.14
CA LYS A 10 4.67 1.06 -12.24
C LYS A 10 5.34 -0.24 -11.80
N SER A 11 5.22 -1.27 -12.62
CA SER A 11 6.07 -2.45 -12.48
C SER A 11 7.54 -2.04 -12.61
N GLY A 12 8.39 -2.54 -11.70
CA GLY A 12 9.81 -2.17 -11.68
C GLY A 12 10.15 -0.83 -11.01
N ALA A 13 9.15 -0.04 -10.57
CA ALA A 13 9.40 1.24 -9.91
C ALA A 13 10.09 1.13 -8.52
N GLY A 14 10.21 -0.07 -7.95
CA GLY A 14 10.89 -0.27 -6.67
C GLY A 14 9.96 -0.49 -5.46
N LYS A 15 8.64 -0.68 -5.66
CA LYS A 15 7.70 -0.90 -4.54
C LYS A 15 8.19 -1.98 -3.57
N SER A 16 8.33 -3.22 -4.04
CA SER A 16 8.83 -4.32 -3.18
C SER A 16 10.30 -4.13 -2.79
N THR A 17 11.13 -3.46 -3.61
CA THR A 17 12.54 -3.16 -3.29
C THR A 17 12.66 -2.27 -2.05
N SER A 18 11.70 -1.40 -1.80
CA SER A 18 11.70 -0.49 -0.64
C SER A 18 11.68 -1.19 0.71
N LEU A 19 11.32 -2.48 0.73
CA LEU A 19 11.31 -3.30 1.96
C LEU A 19 12.72 -3.72 2.43
N ARG A 20 13.74 -3.54 1.60
CA ARG A 20 15.10 -4.10 1.82
C ARG A 20 15.75 -3.74 3.16
N ASN A 21 15.41 -2.59 3.72
CA ASN A 21 16.02 -2.06 4.93
C ASN A 21 15.28 -2.44 6.24
N PHE A 22 14.09 -3.03 6.14
CA PHE A 22 13.48 -3.64 7.33
C PHE A 22 14.31 -4.82 7.80
N GLY A 23 14.45 -5.00 9.11
CA GLY A 23 14.99 -6.22 9.71
C GLY A 23 14.09 -7.43 9.40
N GLU A 24 14.67 -8.63 9.44
CA GLU A 24 13.96 -9.88 9.10
C GLU A 24 12.70 -10.12 9.96
N ASP A 25 12.66 -9.53 11.15
CA ASP A 25 11.57 -9.71 12.11
C ASP A 25 10.80 -8.40 12.40
N GLU A 26 10.99 -7.35 11.62
CA GLU A 26 10.36 -6.04 11.88
C GLU A 26 8.99 -5.88 11.21
N LEU A 27 8.72 -6.60 10.12
CA LEU A 27 7.45 -6.48 9.41
C LEU A 27 6.74 -7.82 9.22
N TYR A 28 5.43 -7.77 8.96
CA TYR A 28 4.64 -8.87 8.46
C TYR A 28 4.37 -8.67 6.97
N LEU A 29 4.83 -9.60 6.14
CA LEU A 29 4.69 -9.52 4.70
C LEU A 29 3.59 -10.45 4.19
N ILE A 30 2.53 -9.88 3.63
CA ILE A 30 1.50 -10.61 2.89
C ILE A 30 1.81 -10.48 1.40
N LYS A 31 2.11 -11.60 0.76
CA LYS A 31 2.38 -11.68 -0.68
C LYS A 31 1.12 -12.18 -1.38
N VAL A 32 0.47 -11.31 -2.13
CA VAL A 32 -0.73 -11.70 -2.91
C VAL A 32 -0.33 -12.56 -4.10
N LEU A 33 0.79 -12.25 -4.71
CA LEU A 33 1.46 -13.13 -5.67
C LEU A 33 2.70 -13.73 -4.99
N GLY A 34 2.84 -15.05 -4.99
CA GLY A 34 3.95 -15.78 -4.38
C GLY A 34 5.32 -15.58 -5.06
N LYS A 35 5.60 -14.35 -5.57
CA LYS A 35 6.85 -14.03 -6.26
C LYS A 35 8.02 -13.88 -5.28
N PRO A 36 9.25 -14.23 -5.68
CA PRO A 36 10.45 -13.88 -4.92
C PRO A 36 10.59 -12.36 -4.75
N LEU A 37 11.16 -11.94 -3.62
CA LEU A 37 11.53 -10.54 -3.42
C LEU A 37 12.68 -10.16 -4.37
N PRO A 38 12.77 -8.89 -4.81
CA PRO A 38 13.81 -8.42 -5.73
C PRO A 38 15.18 -8.19 -5.06
N PHE A 39 15.38 -8.72 -3.86
CA PHE A 39 16.62 -8.63 -3.08
C PHE A 39 16.85 -9.89 -2.25
N ARG A 40 18.12 -10.09 -1.79
CA ARG A 40 18.53 -11.27 -1.03
C ARG A 40 18.23 -11.09 0.46
N LYS A 41 16.96 -11.21 0.82
CA LYS A 41 16.50 -11.25 2.22
C LYS A 41 15.19 -12.03 2.30
N THR A 42 14.96 -12.69 3.41
CA THR A 42 13.67 -13.31 3.76
C THR A 42 13.15 -12.68 5.05
N PHE A 43 11.85 -12.47 5.13
CA PHE A 43 11.18 -12.03 6.35
C PHE A 43 10.64 -13.25 7.10
N LYS A 44 10.84 -13.28 8.43
CA LYS A 44 10.39 -14.40 9.27
C LYS A 44 8.87 -14.52 9.31
N SER A 45 8.17 -13.39 9.19
CA SER A 45 6.71 -13.32 9.20
C SER A 45 6.20 -13.05 7.78
N THR A 46 6.07 -14.10 6.96
CA THR A 46 5.57 -14.02 5.59
C THR A 46 4.36 -14.93 5.42
N PHE A 47 3.34 -14.45 4.69
CA PHE A 47 2.13 -15.20 4.36
C PHE A 47 1.76 -15.00 2.89
N GLU A 48 1.43 -16.07 2.18
CA GLU A 48 1.04 -16.01 0.78
C GLU A 48 -0.45 -16.32 0.66
N THR A 49 -1.23 -15.36 0.17
CA THR A 49 -2.68 -15.51 -0.04
C THR A 49 -3.24 -14.38 -0.89
N ASP A 50 -4.24 -14.71 -1.72
CA ASP A 50 -5.10 -13.76 -2.44
C ASP A 50 -6.56 -13.77 -1.91
N ASP A 51 -6.80 -14.46 -0.80
CA ASP A 51 -8.11 -14.51 -0.14
C ASP A 51 -8.29 -13.37 0.87
N TYR A 52 -9.31 -12.53 0.67
CA TYR A 52 -9.60 -11.37 1.51
C TYR A 52 -9.82 -11.71 2.99
N GLN A 53 -10.48 -12.85 3.28
CA GLN A 53 -10.76 -13.26 4.66
C GLN A 53 -9.48 -13.73 5.35
N ALA A 54 -8.61 -14.45 4.61
CA ALA A 54 -7.32 -14.86 5.10
C ALA A 54 -6.42 -13.65 5.39
N VAL A 55 -6.42 -12.64 4.50
CA VAL A 55 -5.73 -11.35 4.72
C VAL A 55 -6.24 -10.69 6.00
N ALA A 56 -7.55 -10.45 6.13
CA ALA A 56 -8.13 -9.80 7.31
C ALA A 56 -7.80 -10.56 8.61
N LYS A 57 -7.86 -11.89 8.58
CA LYS A 57 -7.50 -12.74 9.72
C LYS A 57 -6.01 -12.63 10.08
N ALA A 58 -5.13 -12.52 9.08
CA ALA A 58 -3.69 -12.33 9.26
C ALA A 58 -3.40 -10.96 9.87
N LEU A 59 -4.02 -9.88 9.36
CA LEU A 59 -3.92 -8.53 9.92
C LEU A 59 -4.32 -8.47 11.41
N LYS A 60 -5.38 -9.19 11.79
CA LYS A 60 -5.83 -9.26 13.17
C LYS A 60 -4.85 -10.00 14.07
N LYS A 61 -4.31 -11.12 13.59
CA LYS A 61 -3.53 -12.06 14.42
C LYS A 61 -2.07 -11.69 14.59
N THR A 62 -1.47 -11.03 13.61
CA THR A 62 -0.05 -10.71 13.67
C THR A 62 0.24 -9.72 14.81
N PRO A 63 1.30 -9.96 15.61
CA PRO A 63 1.76 -8.99 16.58
C PRO A 63 2.59 -7.86 15.94
N LYS A 64 2.94 -7.97 14.65
CA LYS A 64 3.72 -6.95 13.96
C LYS A 64 2.89 -5.70 13.73
N GLU A 65 3.52 -4.56 13.94
CA GLU A 65 2.91 -3.25 13.76
C GLU A 65 3.05 -2.73 12.31
N ALA A 66 4.19 -3.00 11.65
CA ALA A 66 4.37 -2.75 10.23
C ALA A 66 3.91 -3.97 9.42
N ILE A 67 2.91 -3.79 8.57
CA ILE A 67 2.31 -4.86 7.75
C ILE A 67 2.29 -4.41 6.30
N VAL A 68 2.78 -5.24 5.40
CA VAL A 68 2.81 -4.95 3.97
C VAL A 68 1.95 -5.97 3.23
N ILE A 69 1.03 -5.50 2.40
CA ILE A 69 0.31 -6.31 1.42
C ILE A 69 0.95 -6.00 0.06
N ASP A 70 1.93 -6.83 -0.30
CA ASP A 70 2.65 -6.69 -1.56
C ASP A 70 1.79 -7.17 -2.72
N ASP A 71 1.78 -6.41 -3.81
CA ASP A 71 0.91 -6.63 -4.97
C ASP A 71 -0.60 -6.61 -4.62
N ALA A 72 -1.05 -5.77 -3.68
CA ALA A 72 -2.44 -5.71 -3.18
C ALA A 72 -3.49 -5.55 -4.29
N GLY A 73 -3.17 -4.90 -5.42
CA GLY A 73 -4.06 -4.80 -6.57
C GLY A 73 -4.43 -6.15 -7.18
N TYR A 74 -3.63 -7.19 -6.96
CA TYR A 74 -3.96 -8.54 -7.43
C TYR A 74 -5.03 -9.24 -6.59
N LEU A 75 -5.38 -8.75 -5.41
CA LEU A 75 -6.60 -9.18 -4.72
C LEU A 75 -7.83 -8.93 -5.61
N ILE A 76 -7.86 -7.76 -6.26
CA ILE A 76 -8.89 -7.37 -7.22
C ILE A 76 -8.79 -8.23 -8.49
N THR A 77 -7.60 -8.30 -9.09
CA THR A 77 -7.37 -8.97 -10.37
C THR A 77 -7.62 -10.46 -10.29
N ASN A 78 -7.10 -11.14 -9.26
CA ASN A 78 -7.27 -12.59 -9.09
C ASN A 78 -8.73 -12.94 -8.82
N HIS A 79 -9.43 -12.13 -8.00
CA HIS A 79 -10.85 -12.35 -7.77
C HIS A 79 -11.66 -12.28 -9.06
N PHE A 80 -11.38 -11.29 -9.92
CA PHE A 80 -11.99 -11.18 -11.24
C PHE A 80 -11.64 -12.38 -12.12
N MET A 81 -10.35 -12.69 -12.26
CA MET A 81 -9.87 -13.73 -13.16
C MET A 81 -10.35 -15.13 -12.78
N ASN A 82 -10.50 -15.41 -11.49
CA ASN A 82 -10.97 -16.71 -11.00
C ASN A 82 -12.50 -16.88 -11.16
N ASN A 83 -13.27 -15.79 -11.27
CA ASN A 83 -14.74 -15.85 -11.25
C ASN A 83 -15.41 -15.36 -12.54
N HIS A 84 -14.73 -14.61 -13.43
CA HIS A 84 -15.37 -13.98 -14.60
C HIS A 84 -16.01 -14.98 -15.56
N ALA A 85 -15.40 -16.17 -15.73
CA ALA A 85 -15.94 -17.20 -16.63
C ALA A 85 -17.25 -17.83 -16.11
N SER A 86 -17.40 -17.93 -14.80
CA SER A 86 -18.61 -18.48 -14.13
C SER A 86 -19.69 -17.43 -13.87
N ALA A 87 -19.37 -16.15 -13.93
CA ALA A 87 -20.31 -15.05 -13.69
C ALA A 87 -21.43 -14.96 -14.76
N GLY A 88 -21.26 -15.65 -15.90
CA GLY A 88 -22.22 -15.62 -16.99
C GLY A 88 -22.26 -14.30 -17.75
N LYS A 89 -23.40 -14.01 -18.41
CA LYS A 89 -23.61 -12.77 -19.17
C LYS A 89 -24.57 -11.82 -18.45
N GLY A 90 -24.44 -10.51 -18.71
CA GLY A 90 -25.36 -9.50 -18.18
C GLY A 90 -25.21 -9.27 -16.68
N ASN A 91 -26.27 -9.46 -15.90
CA ASN A 91 -26.31 -9.12 -14.48
C ASN A 91 -25.25 -9.84 -13.62
N GLY A 92 -24.85 -11.07 -13.99
CA GLY A 92 -23.80 -11.79 -13.25
C GLY A 92 -22.44 -11.10 -13.27
N VAL A 93 -22.07 -10.50 -14.40
CA VAL A 93 -20.82 -9.73 -14.54
C VAL A 93 -20.87 -8.47 -13.67
N PHE A 94 -22.02 -7.75 -13.66
CA PHE A 94 -22.20 -6.59 -12.77
C PHE A 94 -22.11 -6.96 -11.29
N THR A 95 -22.71 -8.10 -10.91
CA THR A 95 -22.61 -8.61 -9.54
C THR A 95 -21.15 -8.88 -9.15
N LEU A 96 -20.37 -9.49 -10.03
CA LEU A 96 -18.95 -9.76 -9.78
C LEU A 96 -18.14 -8.46 -9.59
N TYR A 97 -18.36 -7.45 -10.42
CA TYR A 97 -17.67 -6.16 -10.24
C TYR A 97 -18.04 -5.47 -8.92
N ASN A 98 -19.30 -5.53 -8.53
CA ASN A 98 -19.76 -4.97 -7.26
C ASN A 98 -19.13 -5.74 -6.07
N GLU A 99 -19.08 -7.07 -6.15
CA GLU A 99 -18.46 -7.91 -5.12
C GLU A 99 -16.96 -7.61 -4.96
N ILE A 100 -16.24 -7.45 -6.07
CA ILE A 100 -14.81 -7.09 -6.05
C ILE A 100 -14.62 -5.75 -5.35
N GLY A 101 -15.42 -4.75 -5.72
CA GLY A 101 -15.36 -3.42 -5.12
C GLY A 101 -15.66 -3.45 -3.63
N ASP A 102 -16.74 -4.13 -3.23
CA ASP A 102 -17.17 -4.26 -1.84
C ASP A 102 -16.09 -4.95 -0.97
N ARG A 103 -15.49 -6.03 -1.47
CA ARG A 103 -14.45 -6.78 -0.72
C ARG A 103 -13.19 -5.95 -0.48
N PHE A 104 -12.71 -5.23 -1.50
CA PHE A 104 -11.51 -4.40 -1.35
C PHE A 104 -11.78 -3.19 -0.44
N TRP A 105 -12.92 -2.52 -0.64
CA TRP A 105 -13.37 -1.43 0.21
C TRP A 105 -13.47 -1.86 1.68
N ARG A 106 -14.14 -3.00 1.97
CA ARG A 106 -14.24 -3.54 3.33
C ARG A 106 -12.90 -3.90 3.94
N LEU A 107 -11.91 -4.36 3.15
CA LEU A 107 -10.59 -4.64 3.67
C LEU A 107 -9.91 -3.35 4.16
N VAL A 108 -10.01 -2.24 3.40
CA VAL A 108 -9.47 -0.95 3.83
C VAL A 108 -10.24 -0.42 5.05
N GLU A 109 -11.57 -0.51 5.03
CA GLU A 109 -12.43 -0.13 6.17
C GLU A 109 -12.06 -0.90 7.45
N TYR A 110 -11.81 -2.20 7.31
CA TYR A 110 -11.36 -3.04 8.42
C TYR A 110 -10.04 -2.54 9.02
N VAL A 111 -9.08 -2.13 8.21
CA VAL A 111 -7.83 -1.52 8.71
C VAL A 111 -8.13 -0.26 9.50
N ILE A 112 -8.99 0.62 8.97
CA ILE A 112 -9.33 1.90 9.60
C ILE A 112 -10.06 1.68 10.92
N ASN A 113 -11.10 0.84 10.94
CA ASN A 113 -12.06 0.79 12.04
C ASN A 113 -11.69 -0.23 13.12
N ASP A 114 -11.07 -1.36 12.75
CA ASP A 114 -10.96 -2.53 13.60
C ASP A 114 -9.53 -2.85 14.06
N LEU A 115 -8.49 -2.31 13.38
CA LEU A 115 -7.12 -2.55 13.82
C LEU A 115 -6.66 -1.54 14.87
N PRO A 116 -5.75 -1.95 15.79
CA PRO A 116 -5.13 -1.05 16.75
C PRO A 116 -4.35 0.10 16.08
N SER A 117 -4.23 1.23 16.78
CA SER A 117 -3.65 2.48 16.26
C SER A 117 -2.16 2.38 15.91
N GLU A 118 -1.44 1.48 16.56
CA GLU A 118 -0.03 1.21 16.31
C GLU A 118 0.24 0.42 15.04
N LYS A 119 -0.81 -0.14 14.41
CA LYS A 119 -0.68 -0.90 13.16
C LYS A 119 -0.73 0.02 11.94
N ILE A 120 0.30 -0.06 11.12
CA ILE A 120 0.37 0.58 9.81
C ILE A 120 0.31 -0.51 8.74
N VAL A 121 -0.64 -0.40 7.81
CA VAL A 121 -0.85 -1.38 6.74
C VAL A 121 -0.59 -0.74 5.39
N TYR A 122 0.48 -1.17 4.73
CA TYR A 122 0.91 -0.70 3.42
C TYR A 122 0.27 -1.52 2.31
N PHE A 123 -0.54 -0.90 1.47
CA PHE A 123 -1.13 -1.50 0.27
C PHE A 123 -0.28 -1.12 -0.94
N MET A 124 0.52 -2.05 -1.46
CA MET A 124 1.32 -1.83 -2.67
C MET A 124 0.50 -2.16 -3.90
N MET A 125 0.24 -1.17 -4.74
CA MET A 125 -0.60 -1.30 -5.93
C MET A 125 0.12 -0.82 -7.18
N HIS A 126 -0.26 -1.36 -8.33
CA HIS A 126 0.15 -0.78 -9.60
C HIS A 126 -0.59 0.54 -9.84
N GLU A 127 0.06 1.46 -10.53
CA GLU A 127 -0.57 2.69 -11.02
C GLU A 127 -1.17 2.48 -12.41
N ASP A 128 -2.15 3.30 -12.75
CA ASP A 128 -2.75 3.46 -14.06
C ASP A 128 -2.99 4.95 -14.33
N LYS A 129 -3.48 5.29 -15.51
CA LYS A 129 -3.86 6.64 -15.88
C LYS A 129 -5.36 6.71 -16.11
N ASN A 130 -5.99 7.80 -15.67
CA ASN A 130 -7.34 8.14 -16.08
C ASN A 130 -7.35 8.74 -17.50
N ASP A 131 -8.54 9.05 -18.04
CA ASP A 131 -8.71 9.61 -19.39
C ASP A 131 -8.07 11.00 -19.52
N ALA A 132 -7.89 11.74 -18.44
CA ALA A 132 -7.20 13.03 -18.41
C ALA A 132 -5.67 12.88 -18.34
N GLY A 133 -5.16 11.66 -18.13
CA GLY A 133 -3.73 11.35 -18.01
C GLY A 133 -3.20 11.38 -16.58
N ASP A 134 -4.06 11.66 -15.58
CA ASP A 134 -3.65 11.67 -14.18
C ASP A 134 -3.38 10.27 -13.67
N ILE A 135 -2.38 10.15 -12.81
CA ILE A 135 -1.96 8.89 -12.21
C ILE A 135 -2.88 8.53 -11.04
N LYS A 136 -3.40 7.31 -11.07
CA LYS A 136 -4.25 6.73 -10.01
C LYS A 136 -3.88 5.27 -9.71
N PRO A 137 -4.37 4.67 -8.62
CA PRO A 137 -4.22 3.23 -8.41
C PRO A 137 -4.95 2.46 -9.51
N LYS A 138 -4.34 1.35 -9.95
CA LYS A 138 -4.95 0.45 -10.94
C LYS A 138 -5.99 -0.42 -10.26
N THR A 139 -7.22 -0.34 -10.74
CA THR A 139 -8.35 -1.14 -10.29
C THR A 139 -9.06 -1.84 -11.45
N ILE A 140 -10.05 -2.66 -11.17
CA ILE A 140 -10.91 -3.31 -12.18
C ILE A 140 -12.36 -3.03 -11.80
N GLY A 141 -13.11 -2.54 -12.80
CA GLY A 141 -14.54 -2.32 -12.68
C GLY A 141 -14.92 -0.90 -12.27
N LYS A 142 -15.98 -0.41 -12.90
CA LYS A 142 -16.46 0.96 -12.74
C LYS A 142 -16.86 1.32 -11.31
N LEU A 143 -17.19 0.35 -10.46
CA LEU A 143 -17.53 0.63 -9.07
C LEU A 143 -16.33 1.24 -8.33
N LEU A 144 -15.14 0.61 -8.41
CA LEU A 144 -13.92 1.13 -7.81
C LEU A 144 -13.37 2.35 -8.55
N ASP A 145 -13.50 2.36 -9.88
CA ASP A 145 -12.94 3.42 -10.72
C ASP A 145 -13.72 4.74 -10.68
N GLU A 146 -15.06 4.65 -10.63
CA GLU A 146 -15.94 5.82 -10.83
C GLU A 146 -16.81 6.15 -9.61
N LYS A 147 -17.11 5.17 -8.73
CA LYS A 147 -18.04 5.33 -7.62
C LYS A 147 -17.35 5.37 -6.25
N VAL A 148 -16.24 4.64 -6.11
CA VAL A 148 -15.45 4.63 -4.90
C VAL A 148 -14.13 5.33 -5.20
N CYS A 149 -13.92 6.51 -4.65
CA CYS A 149 -12.61 7.16 -4.68
C CYS A 149 -11.68 6.38 -3.74
N LEU A 150 -11.03 5.35 -4.28
CA LEU A 150 -10.26 4.40 -3.47
C LEU A 150 -9.14 5.10 -2.69
N GLU A 151 -8.39 5.98 -3.37
CA GLU A 151 -7.33 6.77 -2.75
C GLU A 151 -7.87 7.75 -1.70
N GLY A 152 -9.15 8.09 -1.77
CA GLY A 152 -9.86 8.91 -0.77
C GLY A 152 -9.94 8.24 0.60
N MET A 153 -9.88 6.92 0.67
CA MET A 153 -9.89 6.15 1.92
C MET A 153 -8.53 6.17 2.65
N PHE A 154 -7.48 6.67 2.02
CA PHE A 154 -6.13 6.72 2.56
C PHE A 154 -5.74 8.17 2.86
N THR A 155 -5.20 8.43 4.04
CA THR A 155 -4.63 9.74 4.38
C THR A 155 -3.25 9.92 3.76
N ILE A 156 -2.53 8.81 3.55
CA ILE A 156 -1.19 8.78 2.99
C ILE A 156 -1.22 7.94 1.72
N VAL A 157 -0.88 8.58 0.60
CA VAL A 157 -0.69 7.93 -0.71
C VAL A 157 0.67 8.35 -1.23
N LEU A 158 1.59 7.42 -1.35
CA LEU A 158 2.94 7.67 -1.90
C LEU A 158 3.04 7.07 -3.29
N ARG A 159 3.76 7.75 -4.16
CA ARG A 159 4.07 7.24 -5.49
C ARG A 159 5.51 6.79 -5.59
N CYS A 160 5.72 5.50 -5.83
CA CYS A 160 7.01 4.91 -6.10
C CYS A 160 7.34 5.07 -7.58
N MET A 161 8.45 5.75 -7.88
CA MET A 161 8.85 6.05 -9.26
C MET A 161 10.37 5.94 -9.42
N THR A 162 10.81 5.95 -10.68
CA THR A 162 12.24 6.01 -11.02
C THR A 162 12.52 7.41 -11.57
N ASP A 163 13.44 8.09 -10.97
CA ASP A 163 13.98 9.36 -11.42
C ASP A 163 15.50 9.28 -11.55
N ASN A 164 16.05 9.63 -12.74
CA ASN A 164 17.50 9.60 -13.01
C ASN A 164 18.18 8.28 -12.55
N ASP A 165 17.60 7.14 -12.90
CA ASP A 165 18.02 5.78 -12.52
C ASP A 165 17.95 5.47 -11.01
N LYS A 166 17.40 6.36 -10.20
CA LYS A 166 17.12 6.12 -8.78
C LYS A 166 15.66 5.84 -8.53
N HIS A 167 15.39 4.91 -7.64
CA HIS A 167 14.04 4.70 -7.14
C HIS A 167 13.77 5.66 -5.99
N VAL A 168 12.64 6.37 -6.05
CA VAL A 168 12.20 7.35 -5.04
C VAL A 168 10.75 7.16 -4.68
N PHE A 169 10.36 7.66 -3.51
CA PHE A 169 8.97 7.89 -3.15
C PHE A 169 8.66 9.38 -3.29
N ARG A 170 7.64 9.71 -4.08
CA ARG A 170 7.03 11.04 -4.08
C ARG A 170 6.02 11.12 -2.94
N THR A 171 6.09 12.19 -2.16
CA THR A 171 5.30 12.43 -0.94
C THR A 171 4.20 13.48 -1.14
N LYS A 172 4.38 14.38 -2.13
CA LYS A 172 3.45 15.47 -2.47
C LYS A 172 3.02 15.38 -3.93
N THR A 173 1.78 15.71 -4.22
CA THR A 173 1.25 15.69 -5.59
C THR A 173 1.86 16.80 -6.44
N THR A 174 1.99 16.52 -7.74
CA THR A 174 2.28 17.52 -8.78
C THR A 174 1.01 18.12 -9.41
N GLY A 175 -0.17 17.70 -8.93
CA GLY A 175 -1.46 18.06 -9.52
C GLY A 175 -1.94 17.08 -10.61
N ALA A 176 -1.10 16.13 -11.04
CA ALA A 176 -1.41 15.10 -12.04
C ALA A 176 -1.34 13.67 -11.48
N ASP A 177 -1.41 13.52 -10.19
CA ASP A 177 -1.44 12.24 -9.46
C ASP A 177 -2.21 12.36 -8.14
N VAL A 178 -2.47 11.22 -7.51
CA VAL A 178 -3.23 11.12 -6.25
C VAL A 178 -2.33 11.12 -5.00
N THR A 179 -1.06 11.45 -5.15
CA THR A 179 -0.08 11.48 -4.05
C THR A 179 -0.49 12.50 -3.00
N LYS A 180 -0.46 12.12 -1.75
CA LYS A 180 -0.80 13.00 -0.62
C LYS A 180 -0.24 12.46 0.70
N ALA A 181 0.00 13.38 1.61
CA ALA A 181 0.35 13.09 2.99
C ALA A 181 -0.17 14.21 3.91
N PRO A 182 -0.28 13.99 5.22
CA PRO A 182 -0.53 15.05 6.19
C PRO A 182 0.50 16.19 6.08
N ILE A 183 0.09 17.40 6.43
CA ILE A 183 0.97 18.57 6.43
C ILE A 183 2.14 18.31 7.37
N ASP A 184 3.36 18.64 6.93
CA ASP A 184 4.61 18.52 7.68
C ASP A 184 5.02 17.08 8.09
N MET A 185 4.37 16.05 7.55
CA MET A 185 4.78 14.66 7.79
C MET A 185 6.10 14.32 7.08
N PHE A 186 6.29 14.81 5.86
CA PHE A 186 7.50 14.63 5.08
C PHE A 186 8.07 16.03 4.72
N GLU A 187 9.36 16.24 4.96
CA GLU A 187 10.01 17.51 4.66
C GLU A 187 10.09 17.76 3.17
N ASP A 188 10.59 16.77 2.41
CA ASP A 188 10.81 16.85 0.98
C ASP A 188 9.63 16.31 0.16
N GLU A 189 9.52 16.78 -1.09
CA GLU A 189 8.54 16.26 -2.08
C GLU A 189 8.89 14.86 -2.57
N GLU A 190 10.16 14.48 -2.47
CA GLU A 190 10.68 13.16 -2.81
C GLU A 190 11.64 12.68 -1.72
N MET A 191 11.60 11.40 -1.43
CA MET A 191 12.49 10.74 -0.49
C MET A 191 13.03 9.43 -1.06
N ASP A 192 14.08 8.91 -0.46
CA ASP A 192 14.67 7.64 -0.86
C ASP A 192 13.61 6.52 -0.87
N ASN A 193 13.78 5.57 -1.79
CA ASN A 193 12.97 4.36 -1.87
C ASN A 193 13.29 3.42 -0.71
N ASP A 194 12.88 3.82 0.49
CA ASP A 194 13.06 3.09 1.73
C ASP A 194 11.78 3.16 2.58
N LEU A 195 11.02 2.06 2.60
CA LEU A 195 9.78 2.02 3.33
C LEU A 195 9.98 2.05 4.86
N LYS A 196 11.17 1.68 5.35
CA LYS A 196 11.46 1.78 6.77
C LYS A 196 11.58 3.24 7.22
N LEU A 197 12.18 4.11 6.41
CA LEU A 197 12.19 5.56 6.67
C LEU A 197 10.77 6.15 6.65
N VAL A 198 9.94 5.72 5.69
CA VAL A 198 8.52 6.11 5.64
C VAL A 198 7.79 5.66 6.91
N ASP A 199 7.98 4.41 7.34
CA ASP A 199 7.35 3.85 8.56
C ASP A 199 7.75 4.66 9.80
N THR A 200 9.03 5.01 9.91
CA THR A 200 9.57 5.85 11.00
C THR A 200 8.92 7.23 10.98
N ALA A 201 8.88 7.91 9.85
CA ALA A 201 8.29 9.25 9.73
C ALA A 201 6.79 9.24 10.10
N ILE A 202 6.03 8.22 9.67
CA ILE A 202 4.61 8.08 10.03
C ILE A 202 4.46 7.88 11.54
N ARG A 203 5.29 7.03 12.15
CA ARG A 203 5.23 6.77 13.61
C ARG A 203 5.61 7.99 14.43
N GLU A 204 6.60 8.75 14.01
CA GLU A 204 7.00 10.01 14.65
C GLU A 204 5.87 11.05 14.55
N TYR A 205 5.28 11.21 13.37
CA TYR A 205 4.19 12.16 13.14
C TYR A 205 2.97 11.88 14.02
N TYR A 206 2.60 10.62 14.19
CA TYR A 206 1.47 10.22 15.03
C TYR A 206 1.85 9.97 16.50
N GLY A 207 3.09 10.26 16.92
CA GLY A 207 3.54 10.16 18.30
C GLY A 207 3.65 8.72 18.81
N MET A 208 3.79 7.73 17.92
CA MET A 208 3.96 6.32 18.29
C MET A 208 5.39 6.02 18.77
N ILE A 209 6.36 6.79 18.32
CA ILE A 209 7.76 6.80 18.75
C ILE A 209 8.22 8.25 18.95
N LYS A 210 9.25 8.45 19.78
CA LYS A 210 9.87 9.78 19.92
C LYS A 210 10.71 10.08 18.70
N LYS A 211 10.66 11.33 18.21
CA LYS A 211 11.57 11.85 17.17
C LYS A 211 13.01 11.67 17.68
N GLN A 212 13.88 11.07 16.89
CA GLN A 212 15.30 11.02 17.22
C GLN A 212 15.84 12.44 17.10
N GLU A 213 16.29 13.02 18.21
CA GLU A 213 17.03 14.28 18.19
C GLU A 213 18.35 14.01 17.43
N GLU A 214 18.57 14.70 16.33
CA GLU A 214 19.89 14.71 15.70
C GLU A 214 20.88 15.25 16.75
N GLU A 215 21.79 14.39 17.22
CA GLU A 215 22.95 14.84 17.97
C GLU A 215 23.76 15.77 17.07
N THR A 216 23.51 17.06 17.17
CA THR A 216 24.42 18.06 16.65
C THR A 216 25.71 17.95 17.43
N ASN A 217 26.64 17.13 16.93
CA ASN A 217 28.03 17.17 17.39
C ASN A 217 28.59 18.57 17.07
N GLY A 218 28.40 19.49 18.01
CA GLY A 218 29.10 20.74 18.04
C GLY A 218 30.58 20.44 18.31
N GLU A 219 31.37 20.40 17.26
CA GLU A 219 32.82 20.55 17.37
C GLU A 219 33.10 21.97 17.80
N THR A 220 33.57 22.09 19.03
CA THR A 220 34.31 23.27 19.52
C THR A 220 35.78 23.10 19.27
#